data_c652d17e46c2af0e23222aaf7ba027c5
#
_entry.id   c652d17e46c2af0e23222aaf7ba027c5
#
_cell.length_a   1.000
_cell.length_b   1.000
_cell.length_c   1.000
_cell.angle_alpha   90.00
_cell.angle_beta   90.00
_cell.angle_gamma   90.00
#
_symmetry.space_group_name_H-M   'P 1'
#
loop_
_entity.id
_entity.type
_entity.pdbx_description
1 polymer ?
#
loop_
_entity_poly.entity_id
_entity_poly.type
_entity_poly.pdbx_seq_one_letter_code
_entity_poly.pdbx_strand_id
1 'polypeptide(L)'
;MQDRIMYIENKSDGDGLTGSARIGRVRFSKTGKTIYYRGAELQSLKGYGYKANYFDVNTGDYFWVSGPKKNGQDTLYPDRVEVDEDVRIEYWRDIRGIEATVDESSFRSEGKHASWRVVQFTKSRKV
;
A
#
# COMPACT_ATOMS: atom_id res chain seq x y z
N MET A 1 11.56 8.41 17.41
CA MET A 1 10.70 7.73 16.42
C MET A 1 10.36 8.70 15.30
N GLN A 2 10.14 8.17 14.11
CA GLN A 2 9.86 8.99 12.94
C GLN A 2 8.52 8.59 12.34
N ASP A 3 7.70 9.59 12.02
CA ASP A 3 6.41 9.37 11.37
C ASP A 3 6.54 9.63 9.88
N ARG A 4 5.93 8.76 9.05
CA ARG A 4 5.92 8.93 7.60
C ARG A 4 4.60 8.45 7.03
N ILE A 5 4.19 9.08 5.94
CA ILE A 5 3.04 8.59 5.17
C ILE A 5 3.53 7.43 4.32
N MET A 6 2.86 6.29 4.45
CA MET A 6 3.24 5.06 3.75
C MET A 6 2.03 4.43 3.07
N TYR A 7 2.32 3.55 2.12
CA TYR A 7 1.34 2.64 1.55
C TYR A 7 1.38 1.35 2.37
N ILE A 8 0.23 0.90 2.86
CA ILE A 8 0.11 -0.28 3.72
C ILE A 8 -0.92 -1.23 3.13
N GLU A 9 -0.51 -2.46 2.84
CA GLU A 9 -1.41 -3.46 2.28
C GLU A 9 -1.39 -4.71 3.13
N ASN A 10 -2.57 -5.19 3.56
CA ASN A 10 -2.70 -6.44 4.29
C ASN A 10 -2.70 -7.59 3.27
N LYS A 11 -1.66 -8.41 3.29
CA LYS A 11 -1.50 -9.51 2.34
C LYS A 11 -2.21 -10.79 2.78
N SER A 12 -2.75 -10.80 3.99
CA SER A 12 -3.46 -11.97 4.52
C SER A 12 -4.96 -11.92 4.30
N ASP A 13 -5.51 -10.75 3.92
CA ASP A 13 -6.94 -10.62 3.64
C ASP A 13 -7.17 -10.51 2.12
N GLY A 14 -7.43 -11.55 1.45
CA GLY A 14 -7.62 -11.53 0.02
C GLY A 14 -7.02 -12.76 -0.61
N ASP A 15 -6.61 -12.66 -1.87
CA ASP A 15 -6.08 -13.79 -2.64
C ASP A 15 -4.56 -13.96 -2.51
N GLY A 16 -3.92 -13.16 -1.65
CA GLY A 16 -2.47 -13.20 -1.47
C GLY A 16 -1.71 -12.32 -2.46
N LEU A 17 -2.35 -11.85 -3.52
CA LEU A 17 -1.76 -10.93 -4.50
C LEU A 17 -2.20 -9.50 -4.23
N THR A 18 -3.46 -9.32 -3.86
CA THR A 18 -4.01 -8.03 -3.47
C THR A 18 -4.77 -8.19 -2.16
N GLY A 19 -4.70 -7.20 -1.30
CA GLY A 19 -5.43 -7.16 -0.04
C GLY A 19 -5.87 -5.75 0.22
N SER A 20 -6.46 -5.51 1.38
CA SER A 20 -6.88 -4.16 1.78
C SER A 20 -5.67 -3.24 1.78
N ALA A 21 -5.77 -2.13 1.05
CA ALA A 21 -4.67 -1.20 0.88
C ALA A 21 -5.06 0.18 1.37
N ARG A 22 -4.14 0.85 2.06
CA ARG A 22 -4.36 2.18 2.61
C ARG A 22 -3.13 3.05 2.48
N ILE A 23 -3.35 4.34 2.42
CA ILE A 23 -2.32 5.35 2.60
C ILE A 23 -2.53 5.90 4.01
N GLY A 24 -1.52 5.84 4.85
CA GLY A 24 -1.66 6.28 6.23
C GLY A 24 -0.33 6.69 6.85
N ARG A 25 -0.41 7.25 8.05
CA ARG A 25 0.76 7.69 8.80
C ARG A 25 1.26 6.56 9.68
N VAL A 26 2.50 6.16 9.47
CA VAL A 26 3.15 5.09 10.23
C VAL A 26 4.25 5.69 11.08
N ARG A 27 4.41 5.14 12.27
CA ARG A 27 5.51 5.51 13.16
C ARG A 27 6.55 4.40 13.14
N PHE A 28 7.80 4.77 12.90
CA PHE A 28 8.91 3.83 12.85
C PHE A 28 9.69 3.84 14.16
N SER A 29 10.10 2.66 14.63
CA SER A 29 11.10 2.56 15.68
C SER A 29 12.43 3.08 15.13
N LYS A 30 13.42 3.30 16.03
CA LYS A 30 14.72 3.84 15.60
C LYS A 30 15.38 3.02 14.50
N THR A 31 15.27 1.70 14.58
CA THR A 31 15.90 0.82 13.60
C THR A 31 15.01 0.53 12.39
N GLY A 32 13.74 0.94 12.44
CA GLY A 32 12.79 0.62 11.40
C GLY A 32 12.31 -0.83 11.40
N LYS A 33 12.75 -1.63 12.37
CA LYS A 33 12.35 -3.04 12.45
C LYS A 33 10.93 -3.21 12.95
N THR A 34 10.41 -2.22 13.65
CA THR A 34 9.04 -2.20 14.15
C THR A 34 8.37 -0.94 13.69
N ILE A 35 7.15 -1.06 13.21
CA ILE A 35 6.33 0.08 12.84
C ILE A 35 4.97 -0.03 13.52
N TYR A 36 4.34 1.12 13.74
CA TYR A 36 3.05 1.19 14.41
C TYR A 36 2.06 1.89 13.48
N TYR A 37 0.92 1.25 13.27
CA TYR A 37 -0.10 1.78 12.38
C TYR A 37 -1.48 1.39 12.90
N ARG A 38 -2.32 2.40 13.19
CA ARG A 38 -3.71 2.21 13.62
C ARG A 38 -3.86 1.20 14.75
N GLY A 39 -2.97 1.27 15.72
CA GLY A 39 -2.99 0.38 16.89
C GLY A 39 -2.32 -0.97 16.66
N ALA A 40 -1.90 -1.26 15.45
CA ALA A 40 -1.17 -2.51 15.17
C ALA A 40 0.32 -2.30 15.33
N GLU A 41 1.00 -3.31 15.82
CA GLU A 41 2.45 -3.35 15.88
C GLU A 41 2.93 -4.34 14.83
N LEU A 42 3.70 -3.85 13.85
CA LEU A 42 4.17 -4.65 12.74
C LEU A 42 5.68 -4.79 12.82
N GLN A 43 6.17 -6.02 12.73
CA GLN A 43 7.60 -6.28 12.76
C GLN A 43 8.13 -6.70 11.40
N SER A 44 9.35 -6.29 11.11
CA SER A 44 10.02 -6.59 9.85
C SER A 44 10.28 -8.07 9.71
N LEU A 45 10.03 -8.61 8.52
CA LEU A 45 10.36 -9.98 8.16
C LEU A 45 11.83 -10.15 7.80
N LYS A 46 12.60 -9.06 7.83
CA LYS A 46 14.05 -9.07 7.57
C LYS A 46 14.41 -9.74 6.24
N GLY A 47 13.56 -9.57 5.24
CA GLY A 47 13.81 -10.10 3.91
C GLY A 47 13.36 -11.53 3.69
N TYR A 48 12.75 -12.17 4.67
CA TYR A 48 12.29 -13.54 4.52
C TYR A 48 10.99 -13.69 3.75
N GLY A 49 10.21 -12.61 3.63
CA GLY A 49 8.97 -12.66 2.87
C GLY A 49 9.14 -12.05 1.49
N TYR A 50 8.60 -12.68 0.46
CA TYR A 50 8.69 -12.12 -0.89
C TYR A 50 7.45 -11.31 -1.28
N LYS A 51 6.30 -11.59 -0.68
CA LYS A 51 5.07 -10.84 -0.93
C LYS A 51 4.77 -9.85 0.18
N ALA A 52 5.47 -9.98 1.31
CA ALA A 52 5.26 -9.15 2.48
C ALA A 52 6.61 -8.78 3.08
N ASN A 53 6.67 -7.64 3.77
CA ASN A 53 7.89 -7.22 4.45
C ASN A 53 7.70 -6.99 5.94
N TYR A 54 6.47 -7.09 6.42
CA TYR A 54 6.14 -6.96 7.84
C TYR A 54 5.06 -7.96 8.23
N PHE A 55 4.92 -8.20 9.52
CA PHE A 55 3.83 -9.02 10.05
C PHE A 55 3.31 -8.40 11.36
N ASP A 56 2.02 -8.57 11.60
CA ASP A 56 1.36 -8.09 12.83
C ASP A 56 1.69 -9.06 13.94
N VAL A 57 2.30 -8.58 15.04
CA VAL A 57 2.73 -9.43 16.14
C VAL A 57 1.55 -10.02 16.90
N ASN A 58 0.37 -9.44 16.81
CA ASN A 58 -0.82 -9.90 17.53
C ASN A 58 -1.69 -10.86 16.70
N THR A 59 -1.81 -10.61 15.39
CA THR A 59 -2.70 -11.40 14.54
C THR A 59 -1.96 -12.38 13.65
N GLY A 60 -0.68 -12.13 13.41
CA GLY A 60 0.12 -12.93 12.46
C GLY A 60 -0.11 -12.56 11.00
N ASP A 61 -0.96 -11.58 10.73
CA ASP A 61 -1.21 -11.16 9.34
C ASP A 61 0.06 -10.59 8.71
N TYR A 62 0.23 -10.86 7.43
CA TYR A 62 1.35 -10.33 6.66
C TYR A 62 0.97 -9.02 5.99
N PHE A 63 1.94 -8.09 5.95
CA PHE A 63 1.74 -6.77 5.38
C PHE A 63 2.86 -6.41 4.43
N TRP A 64 2.51 -5.64 3.41
CA TRP A 64 3.48 -4.93 2.58
C TRP A 64 3.39 -3.46 2.91
N VAL A 65 4.52 -2.86 3.31
CA VAL A 65 4.58 -1.43 3.65
C VAL A 65 5.70 -0.82 2.83
N SER A 66 5.39 0.23 2.08
CA SER A 66 6.36 0.90 1.22
C SER A 66 6.03 2.37 1.11
N GLY A 67 6.98 3.15 0.59
CA GLY A 67 6.73 4.56 0.31
C GLY A 67 5.67 4.69 -0.78
N PRO A 68 4.74 5.65 -0.62
CA PRO A 68 3.69 5.84 -1.62
C PRO A 68 4.28 6.38 -2.92
N LYS A 69 3.76 5.91 -4.04
CA LYS A 69 4.22 6.34 -5.37
C LYS A 69 3.56 7.65 -5.76
N LYS A 70 4.30 8.50 -6.44
CA LYS A 70 3.78 9.79 -6.90
C LYS A 70 2.67 9.65 -7.91
N ASN A 71 2.66 8.55 -8.67
CA ASN A 71 1.63 8.30 -9.69
C ASN A 71 0.46 7.48 -9.17
N GLY A 72 0.47 7.07 -7.89
CA GLY A 72 -0.62 6.30 -7.29
C GLY A 72 -0.70 4.85 -7.71
N GLN A 73 0.32 4.33 -8.39
CA GLN A 73 0.30 2.93 -8.86
C GLN A 73 1.02 2.02 -7.87
N ASP A 74 0.53 2.01 -6.63
CA ASP A 74 1.16 1.29 -5.53
C ASP A 74 0.85 -0.20 -5.51
N THR A 75 -0.33 -0.59 -6.01
CA THR A 75 -0.76 -1.98 -5.99
C THR A 75 -0.08 -2.79 -7.10
N LEU A 76 -0.06 -4.11 -6.98
CA LEU A 76 0.45 -4.97 -8.05
C LEU A 76 -0.51 -4.98 -9.24
N TYR A 77 -1.81 -5.11 -8.95
CA TYR A 77 -2.86 -5.14 -9.96
C TYR A 77 -3.87 -4.04 -9.65
N PRO A 78 -4.69 -3.64 -10.62
CA PRO A 78 -5.68 -2.57 -10.38
C PRO A 78 -6.54 -2.85 -9.17
N ASP A 79 -6.61 -1.90 -8.26
CA ASP A 79 -7.40 -2.04 -7.04
C ASP A 79 -7.61 -0.66 -6.42
N ARG A 80 -8.51 -0.62 -5.44
CA ARG A 80 -8.82 0.61 -4.71
C ARG A 80 -7.89 0.76 -3.51
N VAL A 81 -7.44 1.97 -3.28
CA VAL A 81 -6.60 2.32 -2.13
C VAL A 81 -7.34 3.38 -1.31
N GLU A 82 -7.50 3.12 -0.01
CA GLU A 82 -8.13 4.07 0.90
C GLU A 82 -7.08 5.07 1.39
N VAL A 83 -7.47 6.32 1.56
CA VAL A 83 -6.58 7.37 2.07
C VAL A 83 -7.09 7.76 3.45
N ASP A 84 -6.30 7.52 4.50
CA ASP A 84 -6.69 7.85 5.86
C ASP A 84 -6.94 9.34 6.00
N GLU A 85 -7.95 9.70 6.80
CA GLU A 85 -8.39 11.07 6.91
C GLU A 85 -7.28 12.02 7.38
N ASP A 86 -6.47 11.59 8.32
CA ASP A 86 -5.43 12.42 8.92
C ASP A 86 -4.28 12.76 7.97
N VAL A 87 -4.13 12.03 6.86
CA VAL A 87 -3.05 12.27 5.90
C VAL A 87 -3.58 12.75 4.54
N ARG A 88 -4.89 12.92 4.41
CA ARG A 88 -5.54 13.13 3.11
C ARG A 88 -5.00 14.35 2.36
N ILE A 89 -4.96 15.50 3.01
CA ILE A 89 -4.49 16.73 2.37
C ILE A 89 -3.02 16.62 2.01
N GLU A 90 -2.20 16.17 2.95
CA GLU A 90 -0.76 16.04 2.75
C GLU A 90 -0.45 15.04 1.63
N TYR A 91 -1.16 13.91 1.58
CA TYR A 91 -0.96 12.91 0.56
C TYR A 91 -1.28 13.46 -0.84
N TRP A 92 -2.46 14.03 -1.03
CA TRP A 92 -2.88 14.51 -2.34
C TRP A 92 -2.04 15.70 -2.81
N ARG A 93 -1.77 16.64 -1.91
CA ARG A 93 -1.05 17.86 -2.26
C ARG A 93 0.43 17.62 -2.41
N ASP A 94 1.07 16.99 -1.44
CA ASP A 94 2.53 16.91 -1.37
C ASP A 94 3.10 15.68 -2.05
N ILE A 95 2.38 14.56 -2.05
CA ILE A 95 2.86 13.33 -2.65
C ILE A 95 2.36 13.17 -4.07
N ARG A 96 1.05 13.28 -4.28
CA ARG A 96 0.45 13.13 -5.60
C ARG A 96 0.46 14.43 -6.42
N GLY A 97 0.55 15.59 -5.77
CA GLY A 97 0.56 16.86 -6.47
C GLY A 97 -0.77 17.20 -7.15
N ILE A 98 -1.88 16.71 -6.61
CA ILE A 98 -3.20 16.89 -7.21
C ILE A 98 -4.10 17.63 -6.24
N GLU A 99 -4.17 18.95 -6.37
CA GLU A 99 -4.92 19.81 -5.46
C GLU A 99 -6.44 19.55 -5.50
N ALA A 100 -6.95 19.23 -6.69
CA ALA A 100 -8.39 19.05 -6.88
C ALA A 100 -8.98 17.83 -6.16
N THR A 101 -8.16 16.89 -5.72
CA THR A 101 -8.63 15.66 -5.10
C THR A 101 -8.35 15.58 -3.59
N VAL A 102 -8.02 16.72 -2.94
CA VAL A 102 -7.61 16.70 -1.52
C VAL A 102 -8.65 16.12 -0.58
N ASP A 103 -9.92 16.11 -0.98
CA ASP A 103 -11.00 15.57 -0.16
C ASP A 103 -11.32 14.11 -0.47
N GLU A 104 -10.67 13.52 -1.46
CA GLU A 104 -10.97 12.14 -1.84
C GLU A 104 -10.44 11.15 -0.81
N SER A 105 -11.32 10.27 -0.34
CA SER A 105 -10.98 9.29 0.69
C SER A 105 -10.41 7.99 0.11
N SER A 106 -10.42 7.85 -1.20
CA SER A 106 -9.88 6.66 -1.86
C SER A 106 -9.59 6.99 -3.33
N PHE A 107 -8.82 6.12 -3.95
CA PHE A 107 -8.56 6.23 -5.38
C PHE A 107 -8.34 4.84 -5.96
N ARG A 108 -8.46 4.75 -7.27
CA ARG A 108 -8.15 3.51 -7.98
C ARG A 108 -6.70 3.54 -8.42
N SER A 109 -5.93 2.56 -7.96
CA SER A 109 -4.58 2.33 -8.44
C SER A 109 -4.65 1.41 -9.66
N GLU A 110 -4.00 1.80 -10.76
CA GLU A 110 -3.94 0.95 -11.94
C GLU A 110 -2.97 -0.21 -11.75
N GLY A 111 -2.06 -0.10 -10.77
CA GLY A 111 -1.14 -1.16 -10.43
C GLY A 111 0.08 -1.20 -11.32
N LYS A 112 1.08 -1.91 -10.84
CA LYS A 112 2.34 -2.08 -11.58
C LYS A 112 2.16 -2.93 -12.83
N HIS A 113 1.15 -3.79 -12.83
CA HIS A 113 0.92 -4.77 -13.89
C HIS A 113 -0.34 -4.48 -14.71
N ALA A 114 -0.76 -3.22 -14.79
CA ALA A 114 -1.91 -2.83 -15.60
C ALA A 114 -1.68 -3.22 -17.07
N SER A 115 -0.50 -2.92 -17.60
CA SER A 115 -0.16 -3.28 -18.97
C SER A 115 -0.08 -4.79 -19.17
N TRP A 116 0.36 -5.53 -18.15
CA TRP A 116 0.37 -6.98 -18.19
C TRP A 116 -1.04 -7.54 -18.43
N ARG A 117 -2.02 -6.98 -17.75
CA ARG A 117 -3.41 -7.44 -17.91
C ARG A 117 -3.90 -7.21 -19.34
N VAL A 118 -3.57 -6.08 -19.92
CA VAL A 118 -3.93 -5.78 -21.30
C VAL A 118 -3.28 -6.78 -22.25
N VAL A 119 -2.01 -7.07 -22.06
CA VAL A 119 -1.28 -8.03 -22.87
C VAL A 119 -1.88 -9.42 -22.75
N GLN A 120 -2.19 -9.87 -21.54
CA GLN A 120 -2.82 -11.17 -21.33
C GLN A 120 -4.16 -11.27 -22.03
N PHE A 121 -4.97 -10.25 -21.95
CA PHE A 121 -6.26 -10.20 -22.59
C PHE A 121 -6.12 -10.31 -24.11
N THR A 122 -5.16 -9.59 -24.67
CA THR A 122 -4.89 -9.61 -26.09
C THR A 122 -4.45 -10.99 -26.57
N LYS A 123 -3.58 -11.64 -25.81
CA LYS A 123 -3.13 -13.00 -26.13
C LYS A 123 -4.30 -13.99 -26.16
N SER A 124 -5.20 -13.88 -25.22
CA SER A 124 -6.38 -14.75 -25.17
C SER A 124 -7.22 -14.60 -26.44
N ARG A 125 -7.28 -13.39 -27.00
CA ARG A 125 -8.05 -13.14 -28.20
C ARG A 125 -7.43 -13.70 -29.48
N LYS A 126 -6.12 -13.88 -29.46
CA LYS A 126 -5.42 -14.38 -30.63
C LYS A 126 -5.55 -15.88 -30.82
N VAL A 127 -6.00 -16.55 -29.80
CA VAL A 127 -6.27 -17.99 -29.87
C VAL A 127 -7.61 -18.31 -30.50
#